data_5ffc481aa69a0c3f8b1c508fd10b8809
#
_entry.id   5ffc481aa69a0c3f8b1c508fd10b8809
#
_cell.length_a   1.000
_cell.length_b   1.000
_cell.length_c   1.000
_cell.angle_alpha   90.00
_cell.angle_beta   90.00
_cell.angle_gamma   90.00
#
_symmetry.space_group_name_H-M   'P 1'
#
loop_
_entity.id
_entity.type
_entity.pdbx_description
1 polymer ?
#
loop_
_entity_poly.entity_id
_entity_poly.type
_entity_poly.pdbx_seq_one_letter_code
_entity_poly.pdbx_strand_id
1 'polypeptide(L)'
;MIQDLAGWSKVLELMPTAMFVRDAAHRWVFVNRMGCEYFGIRPEEVLGKTDADLFPLEQAERFIRGDDAVLRGHEVVESEEVVDDRLGRSRTLLTRKTCIELEGEPHVLASVTDITELRESEAHVRWLACHDALTGLSNRTALFSRLDAAVGRSAEGKANAALYYLDLDGFKKVNDTYGHLVGDELLVQFGQRLRHAVGPNDVVARIGGDEFAVLVENSGDLDLDGVADAMLMLAATPFDVLSAKAFIGTSIGIVPIDANAVSSGEMARKADSALYEAKKGRNRYTVYTDALDASLAHRREVETALAEALRTGEGLSCHYQPLVRATDGKVVGLEALARWRHPKLGVVPPVQFVAVAEETGLIGRLGEWILRTACARMKGVDSLSIAVNVSAVQLRDDRFADTVLAILAETRLQPGRLELEITETAIVHADGAATRLLKRLRRAGVRISLDDFGTGYSSLTLLKDLDVDKVKIDRSFVQMAPLAEDSAAIVRAVSNLGSALGLCVVAEGVETEAQRDFLRDAGCDELQGFLFSAAVPEDRIERVSGLVAPLPVHSAG
;
A
#
# COMPACT_ATOMS: atom_id res chain seq x y z
N MET A 1 -61.16 45.95 12.56
CA MET A 1 -59.82 46.21 12.20
C MET A 1 -59.09 46.61 13.46
N ILE A 2 -58.12 45.98 13.88
CA ILE A 2 -57.65 45.63 15.22
C ILE A 2 -57.29 46.89 16.03
N GLN A 3 -58.22 47.27 16.93
CA GLN A 3 -58.10 48.32 17.95
C GLN A 3 -57.64 47.78 19.30
N ASP A 4 -56.76 46.79 19.35
CA ASP A 4 -56.29 46.25 20.64
C ASP A 4 -54.77 46.12 20.69
N LEU A 5 -54.11 47.27 20.92
CA LEU A 5 -52.68 47.35 21.24
C LEU A 5 -52.28 46.38 22.36
N ALA A 6 -53.15 46.14 23.33
CA ALA A 6 -52.92 45.19 24.42
C ALA A 6 -52.90 43.72 23.95
N GLY A 7 -53.69 43.38 22.91
CA GLY A 7 -53.68 42.07 22.29
C GLY A 7 -52.44 41.77 21.49
N TRP A 8 -51.94 42.71 20.70
CA TRP A 8 -50.73 42.61 19.90
C TRP A 8 -49.47 42.52 20.77
N SER A 9 -49.38 43.31 21.83
CA SER A 9 -48.29 43.21 22.79
C SER A 9 -48.16 41.80 23.40
N LYS A 10 -49.29 41.15 23.72
CA LYS A 10 -49.27 39.74 24.21
C LYS A 10 -48.78 38.74 23.14
N VAL A 11 -49.16 38.94 21.87
CA VAL A 11 -48.72 38.05 20.79
C VAL A 11 -47.21 38.19 20.58
N LEU A 12 -46.71 39.40 20.48
CA LEU A 12 -45.29 39.70 20.33
C LEU A 12 -44.47 39.18 21.54
N GLU A 13 -45.04 39.30 22.77
CA GLU A 13 -44.41 38.84 24.00
C GLU A 13 -44.21 37.31 24.02
N LEU A 14 -45.11 36.55 23.36
CA LEU A 14 -45.09 35.09 23.30
C LEU A 14 -44.31 34.53 22.10
N MET A 15 -43.85 35.41 21.17
CA MET A 15 -43.07 34.97 20.01
C MET A 15 -41.72 34.37 20.42
N PRO A 16 -41.37 33.21 19.87
CA PRO A 16 -40.11 32.52 20.20
C PRO A 16 -38.87 33.15 19.51
N THR A 17 -38.99 34.37 19.03
CA THR A 17 -37.94 35.14 18.35
C THR A 17 -37.73 36.42 19.11
N ALA A 18 -36.47 36.83 19.27
CA ALA A 18 -36.18 38.14 19.88
C ALA A 18 -36.70 39.27 18.97
N MET A 19 -37.54 40.09 19.52
CA MET A 19 -38.18 41.20 18.79
C MET A 19 -38.14 42.49 19.59
N PHE A 20 -37.99 43.60 18.85
CA PHE A 20 -38.06 44.93 19.43
C PHE A 20 -38.65 45.93 18.45
N VAL A 21 -39.18 47.01 18.99
CA VAL A 21 -39.69 48.12 18.21
C VAL A 21 -39.01 49.38 18.65
N ARG A 22 -38.65 50.24 17.67
CA ARG A 22 -38.09 51.58 17.86
C ARG A 22 -38.95 52.65 17.19
N ASP A 23 -38.98 53.82 17.79
CA ASP A 23 -39.62 54.98 17.18
C ASP A 23 -38.74 55.62 16.07
N ALA A 24 -39.26 56.62 15.40
CA ALA A 24 -38.54 57.37 14.37
C ALA A 24 -37.29 58.12 14.88
N ALA A 25 -37.13 58.28 16.21
CA ALA A 25 -35.95 58.84 16.86
C ALA A 25 -34.99 57.76 17.35
N HIS A 26 -35.16 56.48 16.86
CA HIS A 26 -34.36 55.32 17.20
C HIS A 26 -34.41 54.89 18.69
N ARG A 27 -35.48 55.33 19.44
CA ARG A 27 -35.65 54.94 20.83
C ARG A 27 -36.39 53.62 20.93
N TRP A 28 -35.93 52.74 21.82
CA TRP A 28 -36.60 51.47 22.11
C TRP A 28 -37.94 51.74 22.75
N VAL A 29 -39.03 51.33 22.10
CA VAL A 29 -40.40 51.48 22.60
C VAL A 29 -41.00 50.13 23.02
N PHE A 30 -40.47 49.04 22.55
CA PHE A 30 -40.87 47.69 22.93
C PHE A 30 -39.70 46.71 22.78
N VAL A 31 -39.62 45.74 23.68
CA VAL A 31 -38.80 44.56 23.57
C VAL A 31 -39.55 43.40 24.19
N ASN A 32 -39.62 42.24 23.49
CA ASN A 32 -40.31 41.07 24.02
C ASN A 32 -39.40 40.29 24.99
N ARG A 33 -40.02 39.32 25.69
CA ARG A 33 -39.31 38.47 26.65
C ARG A 33 -38.11 37.79 26.04
N MET A 34 -38.25 37.24 24.81
CA MET A 34 -37.11 36.58 24.12
C MET A 34 -35.98 37.56 23.80
N GLY A 35 -36.30 38.82 23.45
CA GLY A 35 -35.29 39.85 23.26
C GLY A 35 -34.56 40.19 24.56
N CYS A 36 -35.31 40.28 25.66
CA CYS A 36 -34.73 40.50 27.00
C CYS A 36 -33.78 39.34 27.42
N GLU A 37 -34.26 38.13 27.28
CA GLU A 37 -33.47 36.92 27.61
C GLU A 37 -32.26 36.81 26.71
N TYR A 38 -32.40 37.10 25.41
CA TYR A 38 -31.34 36.97 24.43
C TYR A 38 -30.20 37.97 24.64
N PHE A 39 -30.54 39.25 24.83
CA PHE A 39 -29.53 40.30 25.05
C PHE A 39 -29.12 40.45 26.52
N GLY A 40 -29.73 39.68 27.45
CA GLY A 40 -29.47 39.78 28.88
C GLY A 40 -29.80 41.18 29.44
N ILE A 41 -30.89 41.80 28.95
CA ILE A 41 -31.33 43.14 29.30
C ILE A 41 -32.72 43.05 30.00
N ARG A 42 -33.00 44.08 30.78
CA ARG A 42 -34.35 44.25 31.33
C ARG A 42 -35.08 45.38 30.58
N PRO A 43 -36.38 45.29 30.35
CA PRO A 43 -37.11 46.35 29.62
C PRO A 43 -36.85 47.74 30.20
N GLU A 44 -36.80 47.88 31.51
CA GLU A 44 -36.57 49.14 32.19
C GLU A 44 -35.18 49.74 31.91
N GLU A 45 -34.22 48.93 31.48
CA GLU A 45 -32.86 49.36 31.16
C GLU A 45 -32.76 49.93 29.74
N VAL A 46 -33.69 49.58 28.83
CA VAL A 46 -33.57 49.91 27.41
C VAL A 46 -34.70 50.79 26.89
N LEU A 47 -35.88 50.70 27.43
CA LEU A 47 -37.02 51.50 26.98
C LEU A 47 -36.72 53.02 27.08
N GLY A 48 -37.01 53.76 26.01
CA GLY A 48 -36.73 55.18 25.87
C GLY A 48 -35.32 55.55 25.56
N LYS A 49 -34.35 54.61 25.55
CA LYS A 49 -32.96 54.82 25.15
C LYS A 49 -32.73 54.55 23.67
N THR A 50 -31.64 55.07 23.14
CA THR A 50 -31.17 54.78 21.78
C THR A 50 -30.11 53.68 21.79
N ASP A 51 -29.77 53.14 20.62
CA ASP A 51 -28.67 52.16 20.48
C ASP A 51 -27.32 52.74 20.91
N ALA A 52 -27.09 54.04 20.73
CA ALA A 52 -25.88 54.72 21.16
C ALA A 52 -25.69 54.74 22.68
N ASP A 53 -26.81 54.62 23.44
CA ASP A 53 -26.76 54.53 24.91
C ASP A 53 -26.47 53.11 25.41
N LEU A 54 -26.63 52.11 24.54
CA LEU A 54 -26.62 50.70 24.90
C LEU A 54 -25.42 49.93 24.32
N PHE A 55 -24.95 50.33 23.15
CA PHE A 55 -23.90 49.62 22.37
C PHE A 55 -22.74 50.56 22.01
N PRO A 56 -21.56 49.99 21.68
CA PRO A 56 -20.44 50.77 21.14
C PRO A 56 -20.87 51.61 19.90
N LEU A 57 -20.30 52.80 19.78
CA LEU A 57 -20.72 53.80 18.79
C LEU A 57 -20.77 53.25 17.34
N GLU A 58 -19.73 52.52 16.96
CA GLU A 58 -19.65 51.93 15.61
C GLU A 58 -20.78 50.91 15.33
N GLN A 59 -21.17 50.16 16.33
CA GLN A 59 -22.27 49.19 16.24
C GLN A 59 -23.62 49.87 16.23
N ALA A 60 -23.82 50.90 17.09
CA ALA A 60 -25.02 51.70 17.12
C ALA A 60 -25.26 52.44 15.77
N GLU A 61 -24.22 52.98 15.17
CA GLU A 61 -24.32 53.61 13.85
C GLU A 61 -24.75 52.64 12.74
N ARG A 62 -24.34 51.37 12.80
CA ARG A 62 -24.79 50.34 11.85
C ARG A 62 -26.29 50.05 12.04
N PHE A 63 -26.75 49.93 13.26
CA PHE A 63 -28.16 49.70 13.56
C PHE A 63 -29.05 50.85 13.08
N ILE A 64 -28.64 52.08 13.37
CA ILE A 64 -29.33 53.31 12.95
C ILE A 64 -29.42 53.39 11.42
N ARG A 65 -28.33 53.09 10.68
CA ARG A 65 -28.40 53.09 9.20
C ARG A 65 -29.44 52.10 8.66
N GLY A 66 -29.58 50.92 9.30
CA GLY A 66 -30.61 49.96 8.93
C GLY A 66 -32.02 50.44 9.24
N ASP A 67 -32.23 51.09 10.39
CA ASP A 67 -33.50 51.71 10.77
C ASP A 67 -33.89 52.84 9.79
N ASP A 68 -32.95 53.74 9.49
CA ASP A 68 -33.11 54.82 8.52
C ASP A 68 -33.50 54.32 7.12
N ALA A 69 -32.93 53.21 6.68
CA ALA A 69 -33.28 52.65 5.38
C ALA A 69 -34.75 52.22 5.34
N VAL A 70 -35.21 51.54 6.39
CA VAL A 70 -36.61 51.08 6.50
C VAL A 70 -37.56 52.25 6.62
N LEU A 71 -37.24 53.27 7.43
CA LEU A 71 -38.05 54.45 7.60
C LEU A 71 -38.15 55.30 6.32
N ARG A 72 -37.13 55.22 5.43
CA ARG A 72 -37.14 55.89 4.12
C ARG A 72 -37.92 55.18 3.02
N GLY A 73 -38.55 54.03 3.33
CA GLY A 73 -39.46 53.35 2.40
C GLY A 73 -38.92 52.04 1.82
N HIS A 74 -37.86 51.46 2.39
CA HIS A 74 -37.49 50.07 2.07
C HIS A 74 -38.49 49.10 2.74
N GLU A 75 -38.99 48.12 2.00
CA GLU A 75 -39.99 47.18 2.53
C GLU A 75 -39.44 46.33 3.67
N VAL A 76 -38.24 45.77 3.51
CA VAL A 76 -37.51 44.98 4.51
C VAL A 76 -36.01 45.17 4.36
N VAL A 77 -35.32 45.35 5.46
CA VAL A 77 -33.84 45.35 5.51
C VAL A 77 -33.38 44.15 6.30
N GLU A 78 -32.53 43.33 5.67
CA GLU A 78 -31.88 42.21 6.35
C GLU A 78 -30.39 42.55 6.51
N SER A 79 -29.83 42.25 7.68
CA SER A 79 -28.41 42.35 7.97
C SER A 79 -27.93 41.18 8.81
N GLU A 80 -26.75 40.64 8.44
CA GLU A 80 -26.04 39.72 9.29
C GLU A 80 -24.97 40.49 10.05
N GLU A 81 -24.92 40.29 11.36
CA GLU A 81 -24.02 41.02 12.23
C GLU A 81 -23.39 40.07 13.28
N VAL A 82 -22.07 40.24 13.50
CA VAL A 82 -21.39 39.57 14.58
C VAL A 82 -21.46 40.47 15.81
N VAL A 83 -22.05 39.98 16.88
CA VAL A 83 -22.25 40.71 18.13
C VAL A 83 -21.66 39.88 19.28
N ASP A 84 -20.86 40.55 20.12
CA ASP A 84 -20.37 39.92 21.35
C ASP A 84 -21.42 40.07 22.46
N ASP A 85 -21.82 38.95 23.05
CA ASP A 85 -22.72 38.96 24.22
C ASP A 85 -21.99 39.50 25.47
N ARG A 86 -22.74 39.80 26.52
CA ARG A 86 -22.16 40.28 27.80
C ARG A 86 -21.18 39.30 28.47
N LEU A 87 -21.15 38.05 28.02
CA LEU A 87 -20.22 37.02 28.52
C LEU A 87 -18.98 36.87 27.62
N GLY A 88 -18.84 37.75 26.61
CA GLY A 88 -17.72 37.74 25.65
C GLY A 88 -17.81 36.63 24.60
N ARG A 89 -18.99 36.03 24.39
CA ARG A 89 -19.21 35.05 23.32
C ARG A 89 -19.66 35.76 22.06
N SER A 90 -18.98 35.51 20.95
CA SER A 90 -19.33 36.05 19.64
C SER A 90 -20.51 35.26 19.04
N ARG A 91 -21.53 35.95 18.57
CA ARG A 91 -22.70 35.36 17.95
C ARG A 91 -22.98 36.02 16.61
N THR A 92 -23.41 35.24 15.63
CA THR A 92 -23.85 35.76 14.33
C THR A 92 -25.36 35.86 14.31
N LEU A 93 -25.85 37.11 14.17
CA LEU A 93 -27.26 37.43 14.23
C LEU A 93 -27.78 37.84 12.86
N LEU A 94 -28.92 37.29 12.45
CA LEU A 94 -29.69 37.76 11.34
C LEU A 94 -30.79 38.68 11.87
N THR A 95 -30.66 39.98 11.57
CA THR A 95 -31.63 41.00 11.93
C THR A 95 -32.49 41.36 10.71
N ARG A 96 -33.80 41.22 10.86
CA ARG A 96 -34.77 41.67 9.86
C ARG A 96 -35.54 42.87 10.40
N LYS A 97 -35.58 43.95 9.65
CA LYS A 97 -36.25 45.19 10.01
C LYS A 97 -37.33 45.55 8.99
N THR A 98 -38.47 46.01 9.46
CA THR A 98 -39.55 46.50 8.62
C THR A 98 -40.18 47.72 9.26
N CYS A 99 -40.73 48.63 8.45
CA CYS A 99 -41.50 49.75 8.93
C CYS A 99 -42.93 49.32 9.25
N ILE A 100 -43.40 49.72 10.40
CA ILE A 100 -44.78 49.54 10.83
C ILE A 100 -45.32 50.90 11.27
N GLU A 101 -46.63 51.11 11.18
CA GLU A 101 -47.31 52.31 11.65
C GLU A 101 -48.02 52.01 12.98
N LEU A 102 -47.64 52.71 14.03
CA LEU A 102 -48.27 52.64 15.33
C LEU A 102 -48.77 54.02 15.73
N GLU A 103 -50.07 54.16 16.03
CA GLU A 103 -50.70 55.41 16.41
C GLU A 103 -50.53 56.56 15.37
N GLY A 104 -50.35 56.20 14.07
CA GLY A 104 -50.13 57.14 13.01
C GLY A 104 -48.67 57.62 12.79
N GLU A 105 -47.75 57.05 13.57
CA GLU A 105 -46.32 57.38 13.49
C GLU A 105 -45.50 56.16 13.00
N PRO A 106 -44.47 56.35 12.15
CA PRO A 106 -43.65 55.28 11.66
C PRO A 106 -42.72 54.73 12.75
N HIS A 107 -42.66 53.42 12.86
CA HIS A 107 -41.82 52.66 13.79
C HIS A 107 -41.05 51.57 13.04
N VAL A 108 -39.91 51.16 13.57
CA VAL A 108 -39.12 50.04 13.07
C VAL A 108 -39.39 48.82 13.94
N LEU A 109 -39.99 47.79 13.36
CA LEU A 109 -40.05 46.47 13.96
C LEU A 109 -38.84 45.66 13.52
N ALA A 110 -38.10 45.16 14.47
CA ALA A 110 -36.96 44.27 14.21
C ALA A 110 -37.17 42.92 14.84
N SER A 111 -36.82 41.88 14.12
CA SER A 111 -36.66 40.51 14.64
C SER A 111 -35.21 40.08 14.51
N VAL A 112 -34.70 39.37 15.53
CA VAL A 112 -33.34 38.89 15.59
C VAL A 112 -33.34 37.40 15.74
N THR A 113 -32.63 36.71 14.86
CA THR A 113 -32.45 35.27 14.88
C THR A 113 -30.97 34.96 15.03
N ASP A 114 -30.61 34.14 16.01
CA ASP A 114 -29.25 33.61 16.15
C ASP A 114 -29.03 32.55 15.08
N ILE A 115 -28.07 32.79 14.22
CA ILE A 115 -27.68 31.88 13.14
C ILE A 115 -26.24 31.35 13.33
N THR A 116 -25.68 31.47 14.55
CA THR A 116 -24.30 31.08 14.86
C THR A 116 -24.09 29.61 14.54
N GLU A 117 -24.93 28.71 15.09
CA GLU A 117 -24.81 27.27 14.83
C GLU A 117 -24.99 26.92 13.35
N LEU A 118 -25.87 27.63 12.65
CA LEU A 118 -26.08 27.45 11.21
C LEU A 118 -24.81 27.81 10.43
N ARG A 119 -24.20 28.98 10.74
CA ARG A 119 -22.98 29.43 10.07
C ARG A 119 -21.76 28.57 10.41
N GLU A 120 -21.65 28.14 11.65
CA GLU A 120 -20.60 27.16 12.06
C GLU A 120 -20.77 25.83 11.34
N SER A 121 -22.03 25.34 11.25
CA SER A 121 -22.32 24.11 10.51
C SER A 121 -22.02 24.24 9.02
N GLU A 122 -22.43 25.34 8.38
CA GLU A 122 -22.11 25.61 6.98
C GLU A 122 -20.59 25.73 6.74
N ALA A 123 -19.88 26.40 7.64
CA ALA A 123 -18.42 26.50 7.56
C ALA A 123 -17.77 25.14 7.72
N HIS A 124 -18.25 24.33 8.66
CA HIS A 124 -17.77 22.97 8.89
C HIS A 124 -18.04 22.05 7.67
N VAL A 125 -19.24 22.13 7.09
CA VAL A 125 -19.56 21.37 5.87
C VAL A 125 -18.64 21.78 4.70
N ARG A 126 -18.41 23.09 4.51
CA ARG A 126 -17.48 23.60 3.50
C ARG A 126 -16.05 23.11 3.73
N TRP A 127 -15.64 23.10 4.99
CA TRP A 127 -14.31 22.60 5.37
C TRP A 127 -14.18 21.10 5.08
N LEU A 128 -15.16 20.28 5.45
CA LEU A 128 -15.20 18.84 5.16
C LEU A 128 -15.25 18.53 3.65
N ALA A 129 -15.82 19.42 2.85
CA ALA A 129 -15.83 19.26 1.39
C ALA A 129 -14.42 19.28 0.77
N CYS A 130 -13.43 19.86 1.46
CA CYS A 130 -12.06 20.02 0.96
C CYS A 130 -10.98 19.37 1.84
N HIS A 131 -11.32 18.93 3.07
CA HIS A 131 -10.34 18.38 4.03
C HIS A 131 -10.74 17.00 4.53
N ASP A 132 -9.74 16.23 4.92
CA ASP A 132 -9.90 14.95 5.62
C ASP A 132 -10.18 15.21 7.11
N ALA A 133 -11.24 14.63 7.64
CA ALA A 133 -11.71 14.90 9.00
C ALA A 133 -10.73 14.45 10.09
N LEU A 134 -9.90 13.42 9.83
CA LEU A 134 -8.96 12.89 10.81
C LEU A 134 -7.67 13.72 10.85
N THR A 135 -7.07 13.96 9.69
CA THR A 135 -5.72 14.53 9.58
C THR A 135 -5.72 16.05 9.37
N GLY A 136 -6.86 16.63 8.98
CA GLY A 136 -6.96 18.05 8.62
C GLY A 136 -6.27 18.41 7.30
N LEU A 137 -5.68 17.45 6.59
CA LEU A 137 -5.08 17.64 5.28
C LEU A 137 -6.16 17.82 4.20
N SER A 138 -5.75 18.21 3.00
CA SER A 138 -6.66 18.17 1.85
C SER A 138 -7.24 16.77 1.66
N ASN A 139 -8.51 16.70 1.28
CA ASN A 139 -9.12 15.42 0.89
C ASN A 139 -8.89 15.14 -0.61
N ARG A 140 -9.36 14.00 -1.07
CA ARG A 140 -9.28 13.59 -2.47
C ARG A 140 -9.84 14.64 -3.43
N THR A 141 -10.99 15.25 -3.10
CA THR A 141 -11.66 16.24 -3.96
C THR A 141 -10.79 17.49 -4.14
N ALA A 142 -10.24 18.02 -3.06
CA ALA A 142 -9.34 19.17 -3.10
C ALA A 142 -8.04 18.88 -3.87
N LEU A 143 -7.45 17.70 -3.68
CA LEU A 143 -6.27 17.27 -4.44
C LEU A 143 -6.56 17.27 -5.95
N PHE A 144 -7.65 16.63 -6.39
CA PHE A 144 -7.98 16.53 -7.82
C PHE A 144 -8.24 17.90 -8.44
N SER A 145 -8.90 18.81 -7.73
CA SER A 145 -9.09 20.19 -8.20
C SER A 145 -7.75 20.93 -8.40
N ARG A 146 -6.80 20.74 -7.48
CA ARG A 146 -5.45 21.32 -7.60
C ARG A 146 -4.64 20.66 -8.70
N LEU A 147 -4.77 19.34 -8.85
CA LEU A 147 -4.11 18.58 -9.90
C LEU A 147 -4.60 18.98 -11.30
N ASP A 148 -5.91 19.19 -11.50
CA ASP A 148 -6.45 19.72 -12.76
C ASP A 148 -5.84 21.08 -13.11
N ALA A 149 -5.73 21.97 -12.12
CA ALA A 149 -5.10 23.26 -12.32
C ALA A 149 -3.59 23.14 -12.64
N ALA A 150 -2.87 22.20 -12.01
CA ALA A 150 -1.45 21.96 -12.27
C ALA A 150 -1.23 21.41 -13.69
N VAL A 151 -2.03 20.41 -14.11
CA VAL A 151 -2.02 19.88 -15.49
C VAL A 151 -2.23 20.99 -16.51
N GLY A 152 -3.22 21.88 -16.27
CA GLY A 152 -3.46 23.03 -17.15
C GLY A 152 -2.25 23.99 -17.26
N ARG A 153 -1.60 24.30 -16.14
CA ARG A 153 -0.39 25.16 -16.13
C ARG A 153 0.80 24.51 -16.82
N SER A 154 0.99 23.22 -16.62
CA SER A 154 2.09 22.47 -17.26
C SER A 154 1.89 22.36 -18.77
N ALA A 155 0.66 22.15 -19.26
CA ALA A 155 0.31 22.18 -20.69
C ALA A 155 0.61 23.53 -21.34
N GLU A 156 0.53 24.63 -20.59
CA GLU A 156 0.88 25.98 -21.05
C GLU A 156 2.40 26.29 -20.94
N GLY A 157 3.20 25.35 -20.44
CA GLY A 157 4.65 25.53 -20.21
C GLY A 157 4.99 26.51 -19.08
N LYS A 158 4.05 26.77 -18.16
CA LYS A 158 4.20 27.80 -17.10
C LYS A 158 4.77 27.25 -15.79
N ALA A 159 4.68 25.95 -15.56
CA ALA A 159 5.19 25.31 -14.36
C ALA A 159 5.44 23.82 -14.59
N ASN A 160 6.43 23.25 -13.89
CA ASN A 160 6.62 21.82 -13.74
C ASN A 160 5.94 21.37 -12.44
N ALA A 161 5.31 20.20 -12.44
CA ALA A 161 4.73 19.63 -11.26
C ALA A 161 5.00 18.13 -11.18
N ALA A 162 4.87 17.56 -9.99
CA ALA A 162 4.91 16.11 -9.82
C ALA A 162 3.88 15.66 -8.79
N LEU A 163 3.24 14.54 -9.06
CA LEU A 163 2.31 13.88 -8.16
C LEU A 163 3.01 12.68 -7.52
N TYR A 164 3.01 12.64 -6.20
CA TYR A 164 3.49 11.54 -5.38
C TYR A 164 2.29 10.87 -4.72
N TYR A 165 2.10 9.57 -4.95
CA TYR A 165 1.16 8.74 -4.22
C TYR A 165 1.93 7.89 -3.22
N LEU A 166 1.49 7.90 -1.97
CA LEU A 166 2.16 7.23 -0.86
C LEU A 166 1.19 6.26 -0.19
N ASP A 167 1.72 5.12 0.23
CA ASP A 167 1.00 4.11 1.02
C ASP A 167 1.91 3.65 2.17
N LEU A 168 1.34 3.55 3.37
CA LEU A 168 2.11 3.19 4.57
C LEU A 168 2.29 1.69 4.69
N ASP A 169 3.52 1.23 4.50
CA ASP A 169 3.87 -0.19 4.52
C ASP A 169 3.67 -0.82 5.90
N GLY A 170 2.73 -1.74 6.01
CA GLY A 170 2.48 -2.46 7.25
C GLY A 170 1.55 -1.74 8.24
N PHE A 171 0.85 -0.68 7.85
CA PHE A 171 -0.10 0.05 8.68
C PHE A 171 -1.16 -0.85 9.33
N LYS A 172 -1.68 -1.84 8.58
CA LYS A 172 -2.60 -2.84 9.14
C LYS A 172 -2.01 -3.57 10.35
N LYS A 173 -0.71 -3.93 10.31
CA LYS A 173 -0.04 -4.60 11.44
C LYS A 173 0.04 -3.69 12.67
N VAL A 174 0.19 -2.38 12.48
CA VAL A 174 0.14 -1.41 13.58
C VAL A 174 -1.25 -1.41 14.22
N ASN A 175 -2.31 -1.35 13.40
CA ASN A 175 -3.70 -1.42 13.90
C ASN A 175 -3.98 -2.74 14.63
N ASP A 176 -3.57 -3.87 14.07
CA ASP A 176 -3.78 -5.19 14.65
C ASP A 176 -3.02 -5.38 15.98
N THR A 177 -1.86 -4.72 16.13
CA THR A 177 -1.00 -4.84 17.33
C THR A 177 -1.38 -3.85 18.43
N TYR A 178 -1.67 -2.58 18.07
CA TYR A 178 -1.81 -1.48 19.02
C TYR A 178 -3.21 -0.86 19.06
N GLY A 179 -4.10 -1.31 18.16
CA GLY A 179 -5.47 -0.80 18.04
C GLY A 179 -5.59 0.43 17.13
N HIS A 180 -6.83 0.69 16.66
CA HIS A 180 -7.13 1.74 15.69
C HIS A 180 -6.81 3.16 16.18
N LEU A 181 -6.93 3.44 17.48
CA LEU A 181 -6.60 4.77 18.03
C LEU A 181 -5.11 5.13 17.83
N VAL A 182 -4.22 4.15 17.97
CA VAL A 182 -2.78 4.34 17.70
C VAL A 182 -2.55 4.53 16.21
N GLY A 183 -3.27 3.79 15.36
CA GLY A 183 -3.21 3.96 13.91
C GLY A 183 -3.68 5.35 13.47
N ASP A 184 -4.78 5.85 14.02
CA ASP A 184 -5.30 7.18 13.72
C ASP A 184 -4.30 8.29 14.11
N GLU A 185 -3.72 8.19 15.30
CA GLU A 185 -2.69 9.14 15.75
C GLU A 185 -1.44 9.09 14.85
N LEU A 186 -1.03 7.89 14.41
CA LEU A 186 0.07 7.72 13.45
C LEU A 186 -0.22 8.43 12.13
N LEU A 187 -1.44 8.29 11.59
CA LEU A 187 -1.86 8.96 10.36
C LEU A 187 -1.81 10.48 10.51
N VAL A 188 -2.25 11.02 11.65
CA VAL A 188 -2.18 12.46 11.94
C VAL A 188 -0.73 12.94 11.98
N GLN A 189 0.14 12.25 12.71
CA GLN A 189 1.56 12.62 12.82
C GLN A 189 2.29 12.48 11.48
N PHE A 190 2.02 11.44 10.70
CA PHE A 190 2.60 11.27 9.37
C PHE A 190 2.17 12.41 8.43
N GLY A 191 0.89 12.75 8.43
CA GLY A 191 0.36 13.88 7.65
C GLY A 191 1.02 15.21 8.02
N GLN A 192 1.22 15.47 9.31
CA GLN A 192 1.93 16.65 9.80
C GLN A 192 3.40 16.67 9.34
N ARG A 193 4.12 15.54 9.44
CA ARG A 193 5.50 15.43 8.94
C ARG A 193 5.58 15.70 7.44
N LEU A 194 4.68 15.14 6.65
CA LEU A 194 4.61 15.42 5.21
C LEU A 194 4.38 16.90 4.95
N ARG A 195 3.45 17.53 5.67
CA ARG A 195 3.13 18.96 5.47
C ARG A 195 4.33 19.88 5.79
N HIS A 196 5.16 19.50 6.75
CA HIS A 196 6.37 20.26 7.10
C HIS A 196 7.55 20.03 6.13
N ALA A 197 7.53 18.92 5.39
CA ALA A 197 8.60 18.55 4.46
C ALA A 197 8.48 19.20 3.09
N VAL A 198 7.30 19.73 2.75
CA VAL A 198 7.02 20.30 1.43
C VAL A 198 6.80 21.81 1.53
N GLY A 199 6.86 22.49 0.39
CA GLY A 199 6.70 23.94 0.30
C GLY A 199 5.29 24.43 0.67
N PRO A 200 5.12 25.74 0.92
CA PRO A 200 3.82 26.30 1.31
C PRO A 200 2.77 26.21 0.20
N ASN A 201 3.19 26.16 -1.05
CA ASN A 201 2.31 26.05 -2.22
C ASN A 201 1.97 24.60 -2.59
N ASP A 202 2.72 23.63 -2.06
CA ASP A 202 2.51 22.23 -2.33
C ASP A 202 1.27 21.72 -1.59
N VAL A 203 0.61 20.73 -2.17
CA VAL A 203 -0.60 20.13 -1.60
C VAL A 203 -0.27 18.80 -0.99
N VAL A 204 -0.58 18.63 0.28
CA VAL A 204 -0.58 17.32 0.95
C VAL A 204 -2.01 16.91 1.19
N ALA A 205 -2.36 15.71 0.74
CA ALA A 205 -3.71 15.18 0.85
C ALA A 205 -3.71 13.76 1.43
N ARG A 206 -4.77 13.41 2.13
CA ARG A 206 -5.10 12.02 2.45
C ARG A 206 -6.21 11.55 1.52
N ILE A 207 -5.96 10.45 0.81
CA ILE A 207 -6.88 9.89 -0.18
C ILE A 207 -7.91 8.98 0.48
N GLY A 208 -7.47 8.21 1.48
CA GLY A 208 -8.29 7.31 2.29
C GLY A 208 -7.43 6.24 2.97
N GLY A 209 -7.89 5.66 4.08
CA GLY A 209 -7.12 4.64 4.79
C GLY A 209 -5.70 5.12 5.15
N ASP A 210 -4.70 4.41 4.67
CA ASP A 210 -3.27 4.67 4.82
C ASP A 210 -2.62 5.32 3.57
N GLU A 211 -3.46 5.79 2.63
CA GLU A 211 -3.00 6.40 1.38
C GLU A 211 -2.94 7.93 1.48
N PHE A 212 -1.80 8.50 1.11
CA PHE A 212 -1.56 9.92 1.01
C PHE A 212 -1.14 10.31 -0.40
N ALA A 213 -1.28 11.59 -0.72
CA ALA A 213 -0.75 12.15 -1.95
C ALA A 213 -0.11 13.52 -1.69
N VAL A 214 0.93 13.80 -2.43
CA VAL A 214 1.60 15.10 -2.43
C VAL A 214 1.70 15.59 -3.86
N LEU A 215 1.21 16.81 -4.11
CA LEU A 215 1.41 17.52 -5.36
C LEU A 215 2.44 18.61 -5.12
N VAL A 216 3.60 18.48 -5.75
CA VAL A 216 4.67 19.46 -5.70
C VAL A 216 4.63 20.29 -6.98
N GLU A 217 4.63 21.61 -6.84
CA GLU A 217 4.62 22.55 -7.95
C GLU A 217 5.86 23.46 -7.89
N ASN A 218 6.66 23.49 -8.95
CA ASN A 218 7.83 24.35 -9.03
C ASN A 218 7.92 25.01 -10.42
N SER A 219 8.46 26.22 -10.49
CA SER A 219 8.75 26.90 -11.74
C SER A 219 10.14 26.58 -12.33
N GLY A 220 10.94 25.77 -11.64
CA GLY A 220 12.27 25.28 -12.04
C GLY A 220 12.33 23.78 -12.19
N ASP A 221 13.54 23.22 -12.18
CA ASP A 221 13.74 21.78 -12.18
C ASP A 221 13.25 21.16 -10.86
N LEU A 222 12.47 20.09 -10.97
CA LEU A 222 11.99 19.31 -9.84
C LEU A 222 13.01 18.20 -9.52
N ASP A 223 13.56 18.22 -8.33
CA ASP A 223 14.33 17.12 -7.77
C ASP A 223 13.36 16.03 -7.26
N LEU A 224 12.92 15.16 -8.19
CA LEU A 224 11.95 14.10 -7.87
C LEU A 224 12.48 13.13 -6.84
N ASP A 225 13.76 12.77 -6.96
CA ASP A 225 14.42 11.78 -6.11
C ASP A 225 14.65 12.34 -4.71
N GLY A 226 15.17 13.57 -4.59
CA GLY A 226 15.41 14.20 -3.31
C GLY A 226 14.13 14.41 -2.48
N VAL A 227 13.02 14.77 -3.14
CA VAL A 227 11.70 14.88 -2.47
C VAL A 227 11.21 13.50 -2.02
N ALA A 228 11.36 12.47 -2.84
CA ALA A 228 10.94 11.11 -2.50
C ALA A 228 11.78 10.55 -1.34
N ASP A 229 13.10 10.72 -1.37
CA ASP A 229 14.02 10.29 -0.30
C ASP A 229 13.68 10.97 1.03
N ALA A 230 13.39 12.26 1.01
CA ALA A 230 12.93 12.98 2.20
C ALA A 230 11.65 12.36 2.78
N MET A 231 10.66 12.03 1.93
CA MET A 231 9.40 11.39 2.37
C MET A 231 9.65 9.97 2.93
N LEU A 232 10.53 9.17 2.32
CA LEU A 232 10.93 7.87 2.85
C LEU A 232 11.57 7.98 4.24
N MET A 233 12.47 8.95 4.42
CA MET A 233 13.12 9.20 5.72
C MET A 233 12.12 9.61 6.80
N LEU A 234 11.11 10.41 6.44
CA LEU A 234 10.04 10.80 7.38
C LEU A 234 9.23 9.61 7.87
N ALA A 235 8.92 8.66 6.99
CA ALA A 235 8.22 7.43 7.36
C ALA A 235 9.11 6.51 8.21
N ALA A 236 10.38 6.36 7.87
CA ALA A 236 11.34 5.53 8.60
C ALA A 236 11.66 6.04 10.01
N THR A 237 11.42 7.35 10.27
CA THR A 237 11.62 7.94 11.60
C THR A 237 10.53 7.46 12.57
N PRO A 238 10.88 6.88 13.73
CA PRO A 238 9.89 6.35 14.67
C PRO A 238 8.80 7.35 15.04
N PHE A 239 7.58 6.85 15.23
CA PHE A 239 6.42 7.61 15.68
C PHE A 239 6.18 7.35 17.16
N ASP A 240 6.17 8.42 17.96
CA ASP A 240 5.78 8.35 19.35
C ASP A 240 4.26 8.54 19.44
N VAL A 241 3.52 7.43 19.45
CA VAL A 241 2.06 7.42 19.43
C VAL A 241 1.51 6.90 20.76
N LEU A 242 0.82 7.78 21.48
CA LEU A 242 0.30 7.49 22.83
C LEU A 242 1.41 6.92 23.74
N SER A 243 1.35 5.64 24.08
CA SER A 243 2.33 4.95 24.94
C SER A 243 3.25 4.00 24.19
N ALA A 244 3.27 4.03 22.85
CA ALA A 244 4.02 3.10 22.01
C ALA A 244 4.95 3.83 21.02
N LYS A 245 6.04 3.16 20.62
CA LYS A 245 6.84 3.56 19.45
C LYS A 245 6.46 2.68 18.29
N ALA A 246 5.92 3.31 17.23
CA ALA A 246 5.59 2.61 15.99
C ALA A 246 6.68 2.86 14.95
N PHE A 247 7.01 1.80 14.20
CA PHE A 247 7.92 1.83 13.06
C PHE A 247 7.14 1.46 11.83
N ILE A 248 7.22 2.29 10.79
CA ILE A 248 6.50 2.08 9.55
C ILE A 248 7.39 2.51 8.38
N GLY A 249 7.19 1.90 7.22
CA GLY A 249 7.77 2.36 5.96
C GLY A 249 6.71 3.04 5.10
N THR A 250 7.11 3.53 3.94
CA THR A 250 6.17 3.98 2.92
C THR A 250 6.65 3.56 1.54
N SER A 251 5.71 3.20 0.67
CA SER A 251 5.94 3.01 -0.76
C SER A 251 5.41 4.22 -1.51
N ILE A 252 6.15 4.70 -2.52
CA ILE A 252 5.81 5.95 -3.22
C ILE A 252 5.80 5.72 -4.74
N GLY A 253 4.67 6.09 -5.39
CA GLY A 253 4.57 6.21 -6.84
C GLY A 253 4.66 7.67 -7.28
N ILE A 254 5.52 7.99 -8.23
CA ILE A 254 5.81 9.35 -8.68
C ILE A 254 5.43 9.50 -10.14
N VAL A 255 4.71 10.57 -10.46
CA VAL A 255 4.42 10.96 -11.84
C VAL A 255 4.83 12.40 -12.06
N PRO A 256 5.83 12.65 -12.93
CA PRO A 256 6.10 14.00 -13.40
C PRO A 256 4.93 14.48 -14.28
N ILE A 257 4.53 15.73 -14.10
CA ILE A 257 3.47 16.38 -14.85
C ILE A 257 4.13 17.39 -15.77
N ASP A 258 4.21 17.03 -17.03
CA ASP A 258 4.80 17.82 -18.10
C ASP A 258 3.74 18.38 -19.06
N ALA A 259 4.19 18.99 -20.16
CA ALA A 259 3.31 19.53 -21.19
C ALA A 259 2.44 18.48 -21.92
N ASN A 260 2.74 17.20 -21.78
CA ASN A 260 1.99 16.09 -22.38
C ASN A 260 0.93 15.52 -21.45
N ALA A 261 0.81 16.05 -20.23
CA ALA A 261 -0.18 15.60 -19.26
C ALA A 261 -1.59 15.87 -19.78
N VAL A 262 -2.45 14.83 -19.85
CA VAL A 262 -3.77 14.90 -20.48
C VAL A 262 -4.86 15.27 -19.46
N SER A 263 -4.86 14.64 -18.28
CA SER A 263 -5.88 14.87 -17.26
C SER A 263 -5.40 14.45 -15.87
N SER A 264 -6.02 15.00 -14.84
CA SER A 264 -5.78 14.61 -13.45
C SER A 264 -6.07 13.12 -13.21
N GLY A 265 -7.11 12.58 -13.82
CA GLY A 265 -7.46 11.16 -13.72
C GLY A 265 -6.38 10.24 -14.30
N GLU A 266 -5.76 10.65 -15.42
CA GLU A 266 -4.64 9.89 -15.99
C GLU A 266 -3.39 9.98 -15.12
N MET A 267 -3.07 11.14 -14.59
CA MET A 267 -1.93 11.31 -13.68
C MET A 267 -2.09 10.47 -12.41
N ALA A 268 -3.29 10.47 -11.84
CA ALA A 268 -3.59 9.62 -10.68
C ALA A 268 -3.44 8.12 -11.00
N ARG A 269 -3.95 7.66 -12.15
CA ARG A 269 -3.78 6.27 -12.59
C ARG A 269 -2.32 5.89 -12.78
N LYS A 270 -1.52 6.78 -13.39
CA LYS A 270 -0.08 6.58 -13.58
C LYS A 270 0.66 6.53 -12.23
N ALA A 271 0.28 7.39 -11.28
CA ALA A 271 0.84 7.38 -9.93
C ALA A 271 0.52 6.07 -9.19
N ASP A 272 -0.71 5.58 -9.32
CA ASP A 272 -1.12 4.29 -8.74
C ASP A 272 -0.35 3.12 -9.35
N SER A 273 -0.13 3.11 -10.68
CA SER A 273 0.71 2.13 -11.36
C SER A 273 2.15 2.12 -10.82
N ALA A 274 2.74 3.30 -10.61
CA ALA A 274 4.09 3.42 -10.05
C ALA A 274 4.13 3.00 -8.56
N LEU A 275 3.11 3.36 -7.78
CA LEU A 275 2.97 2.95 -6.39
C LEU A 275 2.85 1.43 -6.26
N TYR A 276 2.07 0.79 -7.12
CA TYR A 276 1.97 -0.67 -7.16
C TYR A 276 3.33 -1.34 -7.36
N GLU A 277 4.18 -0.79 -8.24
CA GLU A 277 5.54 -1.32 -8.44
C GLU A 277 6.44 -1.08 -7.22
N ALA A 278 6.33 0.09 -6.58
CA ALA A 278 7.06 0.39 -5.36
C ALA A 278 6.71 -0.57 -4.21
N LYS A 279 5.43 -0.94 -4.06
CA LYS A 279 4.93 -1.87 -3.02
C LYS A 279 5.54 -3.27 -3.07
N LYS A 280 6.07 -3.71 -4.21
CA LYS A 280 6.74 -5.02 -4.32
C LYS A 280 8.00 -5.12 -3.47
N GLY A 281 8.79 -4.04 -3.42
CA GLY A 281 10.02 -3.97 -2.61
C GLY A 281 9.82 -3.31 -1.25
N ARG A 282 8.73 -2.58 -1.07
CA ARG A 282 8.42 -1.73 0.10
C ARG A 282 9.50 -0.72 0.43
N ASN A 283 9.16 0.30 1.22
CA ASN A 283 10.07 1.35 1.67
C ASN A 283 10.97 1.91 0.55
N ARG A 284 10.36 2.22 -0.60
CA ARG A 284 11.02 2.75 -1.80
C ARG A 284 10.05 3.55 -2.65
N TYR A 285 10.59 4.27 -3.62
CA TYR A 285 9.78 4.93 -4.64
C TYR A 285 9.99 4.32 -6.04
N THR A 286 9.04 4.58 -6.91
CA THR A 286 9.13 4.28 -8.34
C THR A 286 8.59 5.46 -9.14
N VAL A 287 9.37 5.93 -10.10
CA VAL A 287 8.93 6.96 -11.05
C VAL A 287 8.21 6.27 -12.20
N TYR A 288 7.03 6.79 -12.55
CA TYR A 288 6.27 6.31 -13.69
C TYR A 288 7.03 6.47 -15.00
N THR A 289 6.98 5.45 -15.82
CA THR A 289 7.44 5.46 -17.22
C THR A 289 6.42 4.71 -18.08
N ASP A 290 6.33 5.02 -19.37
CA ASP A 290 5.45 4.27 -20.27
C ASP A 290 5.83 2.78 -20.36
N ALA A 291 7.10 2.45 -20.17
CA ALA A 291 7.60 1.08 -20.08
C ALA A 291 7.02 0.33 -18.87
N LEU A 292 6.76 1.03 -17.77
CA LEU A 292 6.11 0.46 -16.58
C LEU A 292 4.67 0.03 -16.88
N ASP A 293 3.88 0.87 -17.55
CA ASP A 293 2.51 0.51 -17.95
C ASP A 293 2.50 -0.70 -18.89
N ALA A 294 3.41 -0.74 -19.87
CA ALA A 294 3.55 -1.88 -20.76
C ALA A 294 3.90 -3.17 -20.00
N SER A 295 4.80 -3.08 -19.00
CA SER A 295 5.16 -4.20 -18.13
C SER A 295 3.97 -4.69 -17.29
N LEU A 296 3.21 -3.77 -16.70
CA LEU A 296 2.01 -4.11 -15.91
C LEU A 296 0.89 -4.71 -16.77
N ALA A 297 0.69 -4.19 -17.99
CA ALA A 297 -0.27 -4.75 -18.93
C ALA A 297 0.12 -6.17 -19.35
N HIS A 298 1.40 -6.38 -19.70
CA HIS A 298 1.93 -7.71 -20.02
C HIS A 298 1.79 -8.69 -18.86
N ARG A 299 2.04 -8.24 -17.63
CA ARG A 299 1.89 -9.06 -16.42
C ARG A 299 0.45 -9.51 -16.20
N ARG A 300 -0.56 -8.64 -16.42
CA ARG A 300 -1.99 -9.00 -16.36
C ARG A 300 -2.36 -10.00 -17.45
N GLU A 301 -1.76 -9.85 -18.63
CA GLU A 301 -1.95 -10.82 -19.72
C GLU A 301 -1.38 -12.20 -19.35
N VAL A 302 -0.17 -12.24 -18.75
CA VAL A 302 0.45 -13.46 -18.22
C VAL A 302 -0.41 -14.10 -17.14
N GLU A 303 -0.94 -13.31 -16.18
CA GLU A 303 -1.83 -13.80 -15.12
C GLU A 303 -3.07 -14.49 -15.70
N THR A 304 -3.78 -13.80 -16.59
CA THR A 304 -5.01 -14.32 -17.20
C THR A 304 -4.73 -15.59 -17.98
N ALA A 305 -3.66 -15.58 -18.78
CA ALA A 305 -3.28 -16.73 -19.58
C ALA A 305 -2.80 -17.93 -18.73
N LEU A 306 -2.09 -17.67 -17.62
CA LEU A 306 -1.65 -18.72 -16.69
C LEU A 306 -2.83 -19.37 -15.97
N ALA A 307 -3.81 -18.57 -15.52
CA ALA A 307 -5.02 -19.09 -14.89
C ALA A 307 -5.78 -20.03 -15.84
N GLU A 308 -5.84 -19.69 -17.13
CA GLU A 308 -6.45 -20.54 -18.16
C GLU A 308 -5.61 -21.78 -18.44
N ALA A 309 -4.29 -21.66 -18.59
CA ALA A 309 -3.39 -22.79 -18.77
C ALA A 309 -3.48 -23.81 -17.62
N LEU A 310 -3.60 -23.35 -16.38
CA LEU A 310 -3.80 -24.19 -15.20
C LEU A 310 -5.18 -24.87 -15.16
N ARG A 311 -6.17 -24.31 -15.84
CA ARG A 311 -7.51 -24.91 -15.95
C ARG A 311 -7.58 -25.97 -17.05
N THR A 312 -6.94 -25.71 -18.21
CA THR A 312 -7.00 -26.58 -19.41
C THR A 312 -5.86 -27.58 -19.50
N GLY A 313 -4.72 -27.28 -18.85
CA GLY A 313 -3.47 -28.01 -18.99
C GLY A 313 -2.69 -27.66 -20.26
N GLU A 314 -3.17 -26.71 -21.08
CA GLU A 314 -2.56 -26.38 -22.36
C GLU A 314 -1.29 -25.52 -22.20
N GLY A 315 -0.25 -25.90 -22.95
CA GLY A 315 1.01 -25.16 -23.06
C GLY A 315 1.94 -25.29 -21.86
N LEU A 316 1.49 -25.81 -20.72
CA LEU A 316 2.35 -26.15 -19.57
C LEU A 316 3.03 -27.50 -19.81
N SER A 317 4.31 -27.58 -19.46
CA SER A 317 5.10 -28.81 -19.50
C SER A 317 6.17 -28.82 -18.41
N CYS A 318 6.62 -30.00 -18.00
CA CYS A 318 7.80 -30.15 -17.16
C CYS A 318 8.98 -30.59 -18.04
N HIS A 319 10.11 -29.91 -17.85
CA HIS A 319 11.40 -30.39 -18.32
C HIS A 319 12.18 -30.93 -17.13
N TYR A 320 13.12 -31.84 -17.39
CA TYR A 320 13.84 -32.58 -16.36
C TYR A 320 15.32 -32.43 -16.56
N GLN A 321 16.03 -31.98 -15.51
CA GLN A 321 17.48 -31.83 -15.53
C GLN A 321 18.12 -32.88 -14.65
N PRO A 322 19.14 -33.60 -15.12
CA PRO A 322 19.78 -34.65 -14.34
C PRO A 322 20.66 -34.10 -13.23
N LEU A 323 20.60 -34.75 -12.05
CA LEU A 323 21.58 -34.67 -10.99
C LEU A 323 22.49 -35.89 -11.10
N VAL A 324 23.79 -35.68 -11.15
CA VAL A 324 24.79 -36.76 -11.29
C VAL A 324 25.64 -36.88 -10.03
N ARG A 325 25.98 -38.09 -9.66
CA ARG A 325 26.91 -38.34 -8.56
C ARG A 325 28.33 -37.89 -8.96
N ALA A 326 28.99 -37.12 -8.10
CA ALA A 326 30.30 -36.52 -8.39
C ALA A 326 31.40 -37.58 -8.59
N THR A 327 31.30 -38.76 -7.94
CA THR A 327 32.33 -39.79 -7.96
C THR A 327 32.34 -40.67 -9.20
N ASP A 328 31.16 -40.99 -9.78
CA ASP A 328 31.05 -41.91 -10.90
C ASP A 328 30.25 -41.38 -12.08
N GLY A 329 29.73 -40.13 -11.98
CA GLY A 329 28.95 -39.46 -13.03
C GLY A 329 27.59 -40.10 -13.32
N LYS A 330 27.13 -41.04 -12.52
CA LYS A 330 25.81 -41.67 -12.71
C LYS A 330 24.70 -40.71 -12.30
N VAL A 331 23.62 -40.71 -13.09
CA VAL A 331 22.41 -39.97 -12.74
C VAL A 331 21.77 -40.59 -11.51
N VAL A 332 21.50 -39.81 -10.49
CA VAL A 332 20.88 -40.20 -9.20
C VAL A 332 19.51 -39.58 -8.98
N GLY A 333 19.21 -38.49 -9.69
CA GLY A 333 17.94 -37.80 -9.60
C GLY A 333 17.68 -36.91 -10.81
N LEU A 334 16.50 -36.34 -10.83
CA LEU A 334 16.05 -35.39 -11.83
C LEU A 334 15.44 -34.20 -11.10
N GLU A 335 15.68 -32.96 -11.56
CA GLU A 335 14.95 -31.80 -11.13
C GLU A 335 13.84 -31.48 -12.14
N ALA A 336 12.60 -31.31 -11.67
CA ALA A 336 11.47 -30.95 -12.48
C ALA A 336 11.34 -29.43 -12.59
N LEU A 337 11.49 -28.92 -13.79
CA LEU A 337 11.48 -27.50 -14.12
C LEU A 337 10.29 -27.15 -15.01
N ALA A 338 9.36 -26.36 -14.51
CA ALA A 338 8.19 -25.93 -15.27
C ALA A 338 8.60 -25.12 -16.49
N ARG A 339 7.90 -25.38 -17.60
CA ARG A 339 8.02 -24.65 -18.87
C ARG A 339 6.62 -24.30 -19.34
N TRP A 340 6.49 -23.12 -19.90
CA TRP A 340 5.21 -22.66 -20.43
C TRP A 340 5.35 -22.01 -21.78
N ARG A 341 4.55 -22.49 -22.74
CA ARG A 341 4.46 -21.95 -24.08
C ARG A 341 3.02 -21.60 -24.40
N HIS A 342 2.75 -20.29 -24.49
CA HIS A 342 1.42 -19.79 -24.79
C HIS A 342 1.30 -19.42 -26.28
N PRO A 343 0.14 -19.64 -26.94
CA PRO A 343 -0.04 -19.38 -28.39
C PRO A 343 0.26 -17.93 -28.80
N LYS A 344 -0.08 -16.94 -27.95
CA LYS A 344 0.16 -15.51 -28.23
C LYS A 344 1.43 -14.97 -27.57
N LEU A 345 1.73 -15.35 -26.34
CA LEU A 345 2.88 -14.85 -25.59
C LEU A 345 4.19 -15.55 -25.98
N GLY A 346 4.12 -16.65 -26.74
CA GLY A 346 5.30 -17.44 -27.05
C GLY A 346 5.81 -18.24 -25.84
N VAL A 347 7.13 -18.34 -25.70
CA VAL A 347 7.76 -18.99 -24.54
C VAL A 347 7.81 -17.98 -23.40
N VAL A 348 7.10 -18.27 -22.31
CA VAL A 348 7.10 -17.43 -21.10
C VAL A 348 8.15 -17.99 -20.13
N PRO A 349 9.17 -17.20 -19.73
CA PRO A 349 10.21 -17.66 -18.82
C PRO A 349 9.66 -18.02 -17.43
N PRO A 350 10.20 -19.07 -16.76
CA PRO A 350 9.77 -19.48 -15.41
C PRO A 350 9.80 -18.33 -14.40
N VAL A 351 10.87 -17.55 -14.38
CA VAL A 351 11.02 -16.36 -13.49
C VAL A 351 9.82 -15.42 -13.62
N GLN A 352 9.27 -15.26 -14.81
CA GLN A 352 8.15 -14.36 -15.05
C GLN A 352 6.81 -14.95 -14.58
N PHE A 353 6.46 -16.16 -15.01
CA PHE A 353 5.15 -16.72 -14.67
C PHE A 353 5.06 -17.24 -13.22
N VAL A 354 6.18 -17.68 -12.63
CA VAL A 354 6.23 -18.06 -11.21
C VAL A 354 6.03 -16.83 -10.33
N ALA A 355 6.72 -15.71 -10.62
CA ALA A 355 6.53 -14.46 -9.88
C ALA A 355 5.08 -13.96 -9.96
N VAL A 356 4.46 -14.03 -11.15
CA VAL A 356 3.03 -13.70 -11.31
C VAL A 356 2.16 -14.65 -10.50
N ALA A 357 2.45 -15.95 -10.51
CA ALA A 357 1.69 -16.95 -9.76
C ALA A 357 1.77 -16.72 -8.23
N GLU A 358 2.93 -16.35 -7.71
CA GLU A 358 3.13 -16.02 -6.29
C GLU A 358 2.32 -14.81 -5.85
N GLU A 359 2.36 -13.73 -6.63
CA GLU A 359 1.64 -12.48 -6.31
C GLU A 359 0.11 -12.64 -6.40
N THR A 360 -0.37 -13.44 -7.35
CA THR A 360 -1.80 -13.62 -7.61
C THR A 360 -2.43 -14.80 -6.88
N GLY A 361 -1.60 -15.57 -6.11
CA GLY A 361 -2.06 -16.77 -5.41
C GLY A 361 -2.26 -18.00 -6.31
N LEU A 362 -1.92 -17.92 -7.60
CA LEU A 362 -1.97 -19.07 -8.51
C LEU A 362 -0.88 -20.11 -8.24
N ILE A 363 0.15 -19.76 -7.43
CA ILE A 363 1.31 -20.62 -7.14
C ILE A 363 0.89 -21.95 -6.50
N GLY A 364 -0.15 -21.98 -5.67
CA GLY A 364 -0.68 -23.21 -5.09
C GLY A 364 -1.11 -24.21 -6.16
N ARG A 365 -1.89 -23.73 -7.16
CA ARG A 365 -2.36 -24.56 -8.28
C ARG A 365 -1.23 -24.95 -9.23
N LEU A 366 -0.31 -24.04 -9.50
CA LEU A 366 0.87 -24.29 -10.32
C LEU A 366 1.76 -25.35 -9.67
N GLY A 367 2.07 -25.22 -8.39
CA GLY A 367 2.88 -26.18 -7.66
C GLY A 367 2.22 -27.56 -7.56
N GLU A 368 0.91 -27.62 -7.34
CA GLU A 368 0.16 -28.88 -7.37
C GLU A 368 0.24 -29.54 -8.75
N TRP A 369 0.11 -28.77 -9.83
CA TRP A 369 0.25 -29.28 -11.19
C TRP A 369 1.68 -29.81 -11.44
N ILE A 370 2.72 -29.08 -11.03
CA ILE A 370 4.12 -29.50 -11.18
C ILE A 370 4.37 -30.80 -10.40
N LEU A 371 4.00 -30.83 -9.12
CA LEU A 371 4.18 -32.00 -8.25
C LEU A 371 3.50 -33.24 -8.83
N ARG A 372 2.22 -33.11 -9.25
CA ARG A 372 1.45 -34.22 -9.85
C ARG A 372 2.11 -34.71 -11.13
N THR A 373 2.53 -33.80 -12.01
CA THR A 373 3.17 -34.14 -13.29
C THR A 373 4.53 -34.81 -13.06
N ALA A 374 5.37 -34.23 -12.20
CA ALA A 374 6.70 -34.75 -11.87
C ALA A 374 6.62 -36.13 -11.20
N CYS A 375 5.77 -36.29 -10.18
CA CYS A 375 5.61 -37.57 -9.48
C CYS A 375 5.04 -38.67 -10.40
N ALA A 376 4.05 -38.35 -11.25
CA ALA A 376 3.47 -39.31 -12.18
C ALA A 376 4.49 -39.80 -13.20
N ARG A 377 5.42 -38.92 -13.64
CA ARG A 377 6.47 -39.29 -14.62
C ARG A 377 7.50 -40.25 -14.09
N MET A 378 7.70 -40.29 -12.76
CA MET A 378 8.66 -41.21 -12.14
C MET A 378 8.24 -42.67 -12.16
N LYS A 379 7.07 -43.00 -12.66
CA LYS A 379 6.59 -44.35 -12.88
C LYS A 379 7.43 -45.02 -13.98
N GLY A 380 8.08 -46.12 -13.65
CA GLY A 380 8.98 -46.85 -14.57
C GLY A 380 10.43 -46.37 -14.55
N VAL A 381 10.77 -45.39 -13.69
CA VAL A 381 12.17 -44.93 -13.47
C VAL A 381 12.54 -45.16 -12.01
N ASP A 382 12.55 -46.41 -11.57
CA ASP A 382 12.51 -46.77 -10.15
C ASP A 382 13.79 -46.44 -9.33
N SER A 383 14.91 -46.17 -9.99
CA SER A 383 16.20 -45.89 -9.34
C SER A 383 16.49 -44.41 -9.06
N LEU A 384 15.69 -43.49 -9.59
CA LEU A 384 15.95 -42.04 -9.50
C LEU A 384 15.00 -41.34 -8.51
N SER A 385 15.51 -40.26 -7.87
CA SER A 385 14.70 -39.28 -7.15
C SER A 385 14.19 -38.20 -8.10
N ILE A 386 13.16 -37.45 -7.65
CA ILE A 386 12.63 -36.28 -8.35
C ILE A 386 12.60 -35.08 -7.40
N ALA A 387 13.26 -34.01 -7.78
CA ALA A 387 13.28 -32.76 -7.05
C ALA A 387 12.26 -31.77 -7.65
N VAL A 388 11.55 -31.05 -6.78
CA VAL A 388 10.54 -30.06 -7.15
C VAL A 388 10.70 -28.82 -6.30
N ASN A 389 10.80 -27.67 -6.94
CA ASN A 389 10.89 -26.37 -6.30
C ASN A 389 9.58 -25.98 -5.62
N VAL A 390 9.66 -25.45 -4.40
CA VAL A 390 8.51 -25.01 -3.58
C VAL A 390 8.66 -23.55 -3.19
N SER A 391 7.65 -22.76 -3.51
CA SER A 391 7.62 -21.34 -3.16
C SER A 391 7.36 -21.12 -1.66
N ALA A 392 7.93 -20.03 -1.12
CA ALA A 392 7.63 -19.55 0.23
C ALA A 392 6.12 -19.33 0.48
N VAL A 393 5.38 -18.94 -0.56
CA VAL A 393 3.94 -18.71 -0.48
C VAL A 393 3.19 -20.04 -0.23
N GLN A 394 3.63 -21.13 -0.85
CA GLN A 394 3.03 -22.46 -0.66
C GLN A 394 3.25 -22.99 0.77
N LEU A 395 4.39 -22.70 1.38
CA LEU A 395 4.69 -23.10 2.75
C LEU A 395 3.84 -22.41 3.82
N ARG A 396 3.11 -21.36 3.46
CA ARG A 396 2.15 -20.65 4.34
C ARG A 396 0.75 -21.28 4.31
N ASP A 397 0.47 -22.16 3.34
CA ASP A 397 -0.81 -22.89 3.30
C ASP A 397 -0.71 -24.18 4.13
N ASP A 398 -1.42 -24.24 5.24
CA ASP A 398 -1.46 -25.39 6.14
C ASP A 398 -1.87 -26.70 5.44
N ARG A 399 -2.58 -26.61 4.29
CA ARG A 399 -3.03 -27.77 3.50
C ARG A 399 -1.95 -28.31 2.56
N PHE A 400 -0.83 -27.60 2.38
CA PHE A 400 0.21 -28.00 1.42
C PHE A 400 0.74 -29.41 1.70
N ALA A 401 0.97 -29.76 2.97
CA ALA A 401 1.43 -31.11 3.32
C ALA A 401 0.41 -32.21 2.94
N ASP A 402 -0.88 -31.95 3.14
CA ASP A 402 -1.94 -32.89 2.74
C ASP A 402 -1.99 -33.06 1.22
N THR A 403 -1.83 -31.97 0.47
CA THR A 403 -1.77 -31.97 -0.99
C THR A 403 -0.59 -32.84 -1.49
N VAL A 404 0.61 -32.65 -0.94
CA VAL A 404 1.79 -33.44 -1.31
C VAL A 404 1.56 -34.92 -1.03
N LEU A 405 1.07 -35.29 0.17
CA LEU A 405 0.82 -36.67 0.54
C LEU A 405 -0.28 -37.32 -0.32
N ALA A 406 -1.31 -36.57 -0.67
CA ALA A 406 -2.37 -37.04 -1.58
C ALA A 406 -1.80 -37.33 -2.99
N ILE A 407 -0.94 -36.45 -3.52
CA ILE A 407 -0.28 -36.65 -4.82
C ILE A 407 0.63 -37.89 -4.79
N LEU A 408 1.40 -38.09 -3.73
CA LEU A 408 2.24 -39.28 -3.58
C LEU A 408 1.41 -40.56 -3.57
N ALA A 409 0.26 -40.57 -2.88
CA ALA A 409 -0.65 -41.70 -2.85
C ALA A 409 -1.29 -41.96 -4.24
N GLU A 410 -1.74 -40.90 -4.93
CA GLU A 410 -2.33 -40.93 -6.27
C GLU A 410 -1.34 -41.49 -7.32
N THR A 411 -0.11 -41.00 -7.30
CA THR A 411 0.94 -41.39 -8.27
C THR A 411 1.65 -42.69 -7.88
N ARG A 412 1.46 -43.14 -6.64
CA ARG A 412 2.13 -44.30 -6.06
C ARG A 412 3.66 -44.13 -6.02
N LEU A 413 4.14 -42.91 -5.96
CA LEU A 413 5.56 -42.63 -5.78
C LEU A 413 5.95 -42.86 -4.29
N GLN A 414 7.02 -43.58 -4.05
CA GLN A 414 7.54 -43.71 -2.68
C GLN A 414 7.99 -42.35 -2.17
N PRO A 415 7.59 -41.93 -0.94
CA PRO A 415 7.92 -40.61 -0.41
C PRO A 415 9.41 -40.27 -0.45
N GLY A 416 10.29 -41.21 -0.17
CA GLY A 416 11.75 -41.04 -0.19
C GLY A 416 12.36 -40.76 -1.58
N ARG A 417 11.55 -40.81 -2.61
CA ARG A 417 11.94 -40.45 -3.98
C ARG A 417 11.53 -39.04 -4.37
N LEU A 418 10.67 -38.39 -3.59
CA LEU A 418 10.34 -36.98 -3.76
C LEU A 418 11.25 -36.13 -2.89
N GLU A 419 11.85 -35.14 -3.48
CA GLU A 419 12.66 -34.11 -2.85
C GLU A 419 11.99 -32.76 -3.08
N LEU A 420 11.77 -31.96 -2.02
CA LEU A 420 11.23 -30.61 -2.12
C LEU A 420 12.38 -29.62 -1.92
N GLU A 421 12.60 -28.80 -2.92
CA GLU A 421 13.63 -27.75 -2.90
C GLU A 421 13.03 -26.44 -2.41
N ILE A 422 13.67 -25.84 -1.42
CA ILE A 422 13.17 -24.67 -0.71
C ILE A 422 14.33 -23.69 -0.56
N THR A 423 14.15 -22.44 -0.98
CA THR A 423 15.19 -21.42 -0.81
C THR A 423 15.36 -21.05 0.67
N GLU A 424 16.57 -20.65 1.05
CA GLU A 424 16.88 -20.19 2.41
C GLU A 424 15.93 -19.07 2.88
N THR A 425 15.69 -18.09 2.01
CA THR A 425 14.81 -16.94 2.27
C THR A 425 13.36 -17.36 2.54
N ALA A 426 12.87 -18.42 1.89
CA ALA A 426 11.52 -18.92 2.08
C ALA A 426 11.23 -19.36 3.52
N ILE A 427 12.25 -19.84 4.20
CA ILE A 427 12.13 -20.38 5.56
C ILE A 427 12.30 -19.29 6.61
N VAL A 428 13.22 -18.36 6.41
CA VAL A 428 13.47 -17.23 7.35
C VAL A 428 12.21 -16.38 7.54
N HIS A 429 11.42 -16.23 6.48
CA HIS A 429 10.19 -15.45 6.51
C HIS A 429 8.93 -16.26 6.87
N ALA A 430 9.08 -17.58 7.07
CA ALA A 430 7.96 -18.44 7.43
C ALA A 430 7.91 -18.59 8.95
N ASP A 431 6.81 -18.15 9.55
CA ASP A 431 6.50 -18.40 10.96
C ASP A 431 6.61 -19.91 11.25
N GLY A 432 6.81 -20.32 12.50
CA GLY A 432 7.02 -21.72 12.89
C GLY A 432 6.00 -22.75 12.32
N ALA A 433 4.99 -22.30 11.56
CA ALA A 433 4.05 -23.15 10.81
C ALA A 433 4.74 -23.92 9.67
N ALA A 434 5.58 -23.25 8.85
CA ALA A 434 6.31 -23.93 7.77
C ALA A 434 7.26 -25.00 8.30
N THR A 435 7.96 -24.73 9.41
CA THR A 435 8.81 -25.73 10.08
C THR A 435 8.02 -26.97 10.49
N ARG A 436 6.82 -26.80 11.06
CA ARG A 436 5.94 -27.91 11.42
C ARG A 436 5.48 -28.72 10.21
N LEU A 437 5.11 -28.00 9.13
CA LEU A 437 4.69 -28.59 7.86
C LEU A 437 5.80 -29.44 7.24
N LEU A 438 7.03 -28.92 7.14
CA LEU A 438 8.18 -29.62 6.60
C LEU A 438 8.54 -30.85 7.45
N LYS A 439 8.54 -30.72 8.77
CA LYS A 439 8.75 -31.89 9.69
C LYS A 439 7.69 -32.98 9.51
N ARG A 440 6.44 -32.61 9.18
CA ARG A 440 5.37 -33.57 8.87
C ARG A 440 5.66 -34.32 7.58
N LEU A 441 6.08 -33.65 6.52
CA LEU A 441 6.45 -34.25 5.23
C LEU A 441 7.68 -35.18 5.38
N ARG A 442 8.69 -34.74 6.14
CA ARG A 442 9.85 -35.58 6.44
C ARG A 442 9.50 -36.84 7.20
N ARG A 443 8.61 -36.77 8.19
CA ARG A 443 8.14 -37.99 8.91
C ARG A 443 7.41 -38.95 7.99
N ALA A 444 6.82 -38.49 6.89
CA ALA A 444 6.24 -39.33 5.85
C ALA A 444 7.29 -39.89 4.88
N GLY A 445 8.56 -39.49 5.01
CA GLY A 445 9.67 -39.93 4.20
C GLY A 445 10.05 -39.03 3.02
N VAL A 446 9.41 -37.87 2.83
CA VAL A 446 9.76 -36.90 1.80
C VAL A 446 11.09 -36.23 2.17
N ARG A 447 11.99 -36.06 1.20
CA ARG A 447 13.26 -35.38 1.38
C ARG A 447 13.12 -33.88 1.22
N ILE A 448 13.91 -33.13 1.99
CA ILE A 448 13.96 -31.68 1.93
C ILE A 448 15.36 -31.23 1.55
N SER A 449 15.46 -30.40 0.52
CA SER A 449 16.69 -29.77 0.04
C SER A 449 16.63 -28.26 0.26
N LEU A 450 17.72 -27.69 0.75
CA LEU A 450 17.88 -26.25 0.89
C LEU A 450 18.60 -25.70 -0.33
N ASP A 451 17.91 -24.83 -1.06
CA ASP A 451 18.38 -24.23 -2.31
C ASP A 451 18.99 -22.83 -2.11
N ASP A 452 19.81 -22.38 -3.07
CA ASP A 452 20.50 -21.08 -3.08
C ASP A 452 21.37 -20.81 -1.83
N PHE A 453 21.95 -21.87 -1.23
CA PHE A 453 22.68 -21.76 0.02
C PHE A 453 23.96 -20.91 -0.13
N GLY A 454 24.10 -19.93 0.78
CA GLY A 454 25.24 -19.01 0.84
C GLY A 454 24.98 -17.64 0.22
N THR A 455 23.83 -17.42 -0.42
CA THR A 455 23.46 -16.11 -0.99
C THR A 455 22.76 -15.19 0.02
N GLY A 456 22.32 -15.74 1.16
CA GLY A 456 21.55 -15.03 2.20
C GLY A 456 22.22 -15.03 3.58
N TYR A 457 21.45 -14.72 4.61
CA TYR A 457 21.85 -14.81 6.02
C TYR A 457 21.76 -16.26 6.50
N SER A 458 22.72 -17.09 6.10
CA SER A 458 22.76 -18.51 6.47
C SER A 458 22.81 -18.69 7.98
N SER A 459 21.66 -19.01 8.58
CA SER A 459 21.59 -19.40 9.98
C SER A 459 21.87 -20.89 10.11
N LEU A 460 23.04 -21.25 10.63
CA LEU A 460 23.36 -22.63 10.99
C LEU A 460 22.30 -23.28 11.92
N THR A 461 21.59 -22.45 12.68
CA THR A 461 20.46 -22.85 13.50
C THR A 461 19.32 -23.40 12.64
N LEU A 462 19.11 -22.84 11.46
CA LEU A 462 18.05 -23.21 10.54
C LEU A 462 18.29 -24.60 9.94
N LEU A 463 19.54 -24.93 9.56
CA LEU A 463 19.93 -26.26 9.10
C LEU A 463 19.67 -27.33 10.17
N LYS A 464 19.96 -27.02 11.44
CA LYS A 464 19.76 -27.93 12.57
C LYS A 464 18.27 -28.09 12.90
N ASP A 465 17.50 -27.00 12.88
CA ASP A 465 16.08 -27.01 13.30
C ASP A 465 15.15 -27.66 12.27
N LEU A 466 15.50 -27.58 10.99
CA LEU A 466 14.70 -28.13 9.88
C LEU A 466 15.04 -29.59 9.56
N ASP A 467 16.21 -30.06 9.99
CA ASP A 467 16.64 -31.46 9.78
C ASP A 467 16.58 -31.79 8.25
N VAL A 468 17.21 -30.95 7.41
CA VAL A 468 17.24 -31.11 5.95
C VAL A 468 18.09 -32.33 5.52
N ASP A 469 17.86 -32.81 4.28
CA ASP A 469 18.60 -33.95 3.72
C ASP A 469 19.74 -33.52 2.81
N LYS A 470 19.56 -32.36 2.13
CA LYS A 470 20.50 -31.83 1.14
C LYS A 470 20.68 -30.32 1.25
N VAL A 471 21.81 -29.85 0.76
CA VAL A 471 22.13 -28.43 0.57
C VAL A 471 22.67 -28.24 -0.84
N LYS A 472 22.12 -27.27 -1.58
CA LYS A 472 22.53 -26.94 -2.95
C LYS A 472 23.35 -25.65 -2.93
N ILE A 473 24.56 -25.70 -3.48
CA ILE A 473 25.46 -24.57 -3.62
C ILE A 473 25.05 -23.81 -4.89
N ASP A 474 24.70 -22.54 -4.73
CA ASP A 474 24.27 -21.68 -5.86
C ASP A 474 25.34 -21.58 -6.94
N ARG A 475 24.86 -21.50 -8.19
CA ARG A 475 25.70 -21.42 -9.39
C ARG A 475 26.71 -20.27 -9.36
N SER A 476 26.40 -19.14 -8.68
CA SER A 476 27.31 -17.98 -8.65
C SER A 476 28.65 -18.32 -7.99
N PHE A 477 28.65 -19.16 -6.97
CA PHE A 477 29.87 -19.66 -6.34
C PHE A 477 30.57 -20.70 -7.20
N VAL A 478 29.79 -21.60 -7.84
CA VAL A 478 30.33 -22.68 -8.69
C VAL A 478 31.02 -22.13 -9.92
N GLN A 479 30.43 -21.14 -10.60
CA GLN A 479 31.02 -20.55 -11.80
C GLN A 479 32.36 -19.86 -11.54
N MET A 480 32.52 -19.25 -10.38
CA MET A 480 33.71 -18.52 -9.99
C MET A 480 34.76 -19.35 -9.25
N ALA A 481 34.36 -20.50 -8.66
CA ALA A 481 35.20 -21.29 -7.77
C ALA A 481 36.59 -21.69 -8.34
N PRO A 482 36.73 -22.07 -9.62
CA PRO A 482 38.06 -22.40 -10.17
C PRO A 482 38.95 -21.18 -10.37
N LEU A 483 38.39 -19.97 -10.36
CA LEU A 483 39.08 -18.72 -10.74
C LEU A 483 39.27 -17.74 -9.58
N ALA A 484 38.38 -17.79 -8.59
CA ALA A 484 38.34 -16.89 -7.44
C ALA A 484 38.49 -17.67 -6.12
N GLU A 485 39.51 -17.31 -5.36
CA GLU A 485 39.86 -18.00 -4.10
C GLU A 485 38.74 -17.90 -3.05
N ASP A 486 38.02 -16.77 -3.00
CA ASP A 486 36.87 -16.55 -2.11
C ASP A 486 35.73 -17.53 -2.41
N SER A 487 35.35 -17.68 -3.70
CA SER A 487 34.32 -18.63 -4.11
C SER A 487 34.72 -20.08 -3.84
N ALA A 488 35.99 -20.41 -4.10
CA ALA A 488 36.55 -21.72 -3.79
C ALA A 488 36.51 -22.01 -2.28
N ALA A 489 36.81 -21.02 -1.45
CA ALA A 489 36.74 -21.14 0.01
C ALA A 489 35.30 -21.40 0.51
N ILE A 490 34.31 -20.68 -0.08
CA ILE A 490 32.88 -20.89 0.24
C ILE A 490 32.45 -22.30 -0.12
N VAL A 491 32.74 -22.76 -1.34
CA VAL A 491 32.41 -24.15 -1.76
C VAL A 491 32.97 -25.17 -0.80
N ARG A 492 34.26 -25.07 -0.44
CA ARG A 492 34.89 -25.99 0.52
C ARG A 492 34.27 -25.90 1.90
N ALA A 493 33.94 -24.69 2.37
CA ALA A 493 33.31 -24.50 3.68
C ALA A 493 31.93 -25.17 3.74
N VAL A 494 31.11 -24.99 2.68
CA VAL A 494 29.78 -25.63 2.59
C VAL A 494 29.89 -27.14 2.49
N SER A 495 30.82 -27.67 1.68
CA SER A 495 31.04 -29.10 1.54
C SER A 495 31.48 -29.74 2.88
N ASN A 496 32.42 -29.10 3.58
CA ASN A 496 32.86 -29.57 4.91
C ASN A 496 31.72 -29.52 5.95
N LEU A 497 30.91 -28.46 5.91
CA LEU A 497 29.75 -28.34 6.79
C LEU A 497 28.71 -29.41 6.51
N GLY A 498 28.39 -29.67 5.23
CA GLY A 498 27.47 -30.72 4.80
C GLY A 498 27.95 -32.09 5.29
N SER A 499 29.21 -32.41 5.05
CA SER A 499 29.83 -33.66 5.52
C SER A 499 29.77 -33.80 7.06
N ALA A 500 30.07 -32.74 7.80
CA ALA A 500 30.02 -32.74 9.27
C ALA A 500 28.61 -32.95 9.83
N LEU A 501 27.58 -32.49 9.10
CA LEU A 501 26.16 -32.63 9.48
C LEU A 501 25.49 -33.86 8.86
N GLY A 502 26.17 -34.61 8.01
CA GLY A 502 25.63 -35.77 7.31
C GLY A 502 24.64 -35.43 6.21
N LEU A 503 24.77 -34.21 5.63
CA LEU A 503 23.96 -33.71 4.53
C LEU A 503 24.60 -34.06 3.19
N CYS A 504 23.79 -34.33 2.18
CA CYS A 504 24.24 -34.42 0.79
C CYS A 504 24.47 -33.00 0.23
N VAL A 505 25.64 -32.74 -0.34
CA VAL A 505 26.00 -31.46 -0.93
C VAL A 505 25.91 -31.55 -2.44
N VAL A 506 25.09 -30.69 -3.03
CA VAL A 506 24.88 -30.56 -4.48
C VAL A 506 25.51 -29.25 -4.97
N ALA A 507 26.23 -29.27 -6.08
CA ALA A 507 26.73 -28.08 -6.71
C ALA A 507 25.99 -27.81 -8.04
N GLU A 508 25.47 -26.61 -8.18
CA GLU A 508 24.67 -26.19 -9.34
C GLU A 508 25.47 -25.40 -10.39
N GLY A 509 24.97 -25.38 -11.63
CA GLY A 509 25.55 -24.57 -12.69
C GLY A 509 26.92 -25.03 -13.16
N VAL A 510 27.21 -26.32 -13.11
CA VAL A 510 28.46 -26.90 -13.60
C VAL A 510 28.47 -26.88 -15.13
N GLU A 511 29.41 -26.14 -15.72
CA GLU A 511 29.50 -25.93 -17.18
C GLU A 511 30.79 -26.50 -17.78
N THR A 512 31.83 -26.69 -16.97
CA THR A 512 33.16 -27.14 -17.44
C THR A 512 33.68 -28.33 -16.67
N GLU A 513 34.57 -29.09 -17.29
CA GLU A 513 35.24 -30.21 -16.63
C GLU A 513 36.13 -29.78 -15.45
N ALA A 514 36.74 -28.60 -15.57
CA ALA A 514 37.55 -28.05 -14.48
C ALA A 514 36.70 -27.75 -13.23
N GLN A 515 35.46 -27.23 -13.42
CA GLN A 515 34.53 -27.07 -12.30
C GLN A 515 34.12 -28.40 -11.70
N ARG A 516 33.75 -29.38 -12.53
CA ARG A 516 33.41 -30.74 -12.06
C ARG A 516 34.52 -31.33 -11.19
N ASP A 517 35.77 -31.30 -11.67
CA ASP A 517 36.91 -31.90 -10.97
C ASP A 517 37.19 -31.17 -9.66
N PHE A 518 37.16 -29.83 -9.67
CA PHE A 518 37.29 -29.03 -8.45
C PHE A 518 36.20 -29.35 -7.40
N LEU A 519 34.93 -29.43 -7.82
CA LEU A 519 33.80 -29.69 -6.93
C LEU A 519 33.83 -31.08 -6.33
N ARG A 520 34.22 -32.11 -7.13
CA ARG A 520 34.45 -33.46 -6.65
C ARG A 520 35.56 -33.47 -5.59
N ASP A 521 36.69 -32.80 -5.87
CA ASP A 521 37.83 -32.75 -4.96
C ASP A 521 37.55 -31.90 -3.70
N ALA A 522 36.62 -30.95 -3.79
CA ALA A 522 36.09 -30.16 -2.67
C ALA A 522 35.08 -30.94 -1.79
N GLY A 523 34.68 -32.15 -2.23
CA GLY A 523 33.82 -33.06 -1.43
C GLY A 523 32.32 -32.86 -1.70
N CYS A 524 31.92 -32.30 -2.84
CA CYS A 524 30.51 -32.30 -3.26
C CYS A 524 30.09 -33.75 -3.63
N ASP A 525 28.86 -34.13 -3.24
CA ASP A 525 28.30 -35.47 -3.47
C ASP A 525 27.63 -35.60 -4.83
N GLU A 526 26.88 -34.55 -5.22
CA GLU A 526 26.11 -34.50 -6.47
C GLU A 526 26.39 -33.20 -7.24
N LEU A 527 26.25 -33.25 -8.55
CA LEU A 527 26.54 -32.14 -9.47
C LEU A 527 25.38 -31.99 -10.44
N GLN A 528 25.08 -30.73 -10.80
CA GLN A 528 24.08 -30.38 -11.78
C GLN A 528 24.56 -29.23 -12.67
N GLY A 529 24.32 -29.30 -13.98
CA GLY A 529 24.69 -28.21 -14.89
C GLY A 529 24.71 -28.62 -16.36
N PHE A 530 25.00 -27.64 -17.21
CA PHE A 530 25.01 -27.82 -18.66
C PHE A 530 26.16 -28.72 -19.16
N LEU A 531 27.17 -28.93 -18.34
CA LEU A 531 28.22 -29.92 -18.66
C LEU A 531 27.62 -31.31 -18.87
N PHE A 532 26.59 -31.68 -18.10
CA PHE A 532 25.94 -32.97 -18.17
C PHE A 532 24.75 -33.00 -19.13
N SER A 533 23.78 -32.09 -18.89
CA SER A 533 22.64 -31.86 -19.77
C SER A 533 21.90 -30.57 -19.42
N ALA A 534 21.36 -29.90 -20.40
CA ALA A 534 20.26 -28.98 -20.17
C ALA A 534 19.01 -29.74 -19.72
N ALA A 535 18.01 -29.03 -19.16
CA ALA A 535 16.72 -29.62 -18.85
C ALA A 535 16.03 -30.09 -20.14
N VAL A 536 15.65 -31.36 -20.18
CA VAL A 536 15.07 -32.03 -21.35
C VAL A 536 13.57 -32.27 -21.15
N PRO A 537 12.77 -32.29 -22.25
CA PRO A 537 11.37 -32.66 -22.17
C PRO A 537 11.19 -34.15 -21.80
N GLU A 538 9.98 -34.49 -21.40
CA GLU A 538 9.61 -35.78 -20.84
C GLU A 538 10.01 -36.98 -21.73
N ASP A 539 9.88 -36.87 -23.04
CA ASP A 539 10.19 -37.92 -24.02
C ASP A 539 11.69 -38.25 -24.13
N ARG A 540 12.54 -37.43 -23.54
CA ARG A 540 14.00 -37.60 -23.55
C ARG A 540 14.61 -38.06 -22.23
N ILE A 541 13.82 -38.25 -21.19
CA ILE A 541 14.29 -38.63 -19.85
C ILE A 541 15.10 -39.95 -19.91
N GLU A 542 14.66 -40.94 -20.67
CA GLU A 542 15.35 -42.22 -20.78
C GLU A 542 16.78 -42.10 -21.34
N ARG A 543 16.99 -41.15 -22.26
CA ARG A 543 18.32 -40.84 -22.78
C ARG A 543 19.23 -40.23 -21.73
N VAL A 544 18.67 -39.40 -20.86
CA VAL A 544 19.41 -38.68 -19.83
C VAL A 544 19.65 -39.58 -18.61
N SER A 545 18.68 -40.42 -18.23
CA SER A 545 18.81 -41.36 -17.11
C SER A 545 19.85 -42.46 -17.36
N GLY A 546 20.16 -42.75 -18.62
CA GLY A 546 21.22 -43.68 -19.00
C GLY A 546 22.61 -43.04 -19.20
N LEU A 547 22.74 -41.73 -19.03
CA LEU A 547 24.03 -41.04 -19.14
C LEU A 547 24.94 -41.46 -17.97
N VAL A 548 26.13 -41.96 -18.33
CA VAL A 548 27.30 -41.94 -17.47
C VAL A 548 28.14 -40.77 -17.97
N ALA A 549 28.25 -39.70 -17.16
CA ALA A 549 29.09 -38.56 -17.56
C ALA A 549 30.53 -39.06 -17.75
N PRO A 550 31.24 -38.70 -18.83
CA PRO A 550 32.60 -39.14 -19.05
C PRO A 550 33.48 -38.68 -17.89
N LEU A 551 33.97 -39.65 -17.10
CA LEU A 551 35.01 -39.39 -16.12
C LEU A 551 36.35 -39.24 -16.85
N PRO A 552 37.23 -38.32 -16.41
CA PRO A 552 38.56 -38.27 -16.96
C PRO A 552 39.24 -39.63 -16.67
N VAL A 553 39.71 -40.27 -17.73
CA VAL A 553 40.61 -41.41 -17.59
C VAL A 553 41.90 -40.87 -16.94
N HIS A 554 42.10 -41.11 -15.64
CA HIS A 554 43.41 -40.91 -15.06
C HIS A 554 44.38 -41.84 -15.82
N SER A 555 45.16 -41.29 -16.77
CA SER A 555 46.36 -41.92 -17.23
C SER A 555 47.28 -42.04 -16.01
N ALA A 556 47.28 -43.23 -15.41
CA ALA A 556 48.35 -43.60 -14.48
C ALA A 556 49.65 -43.49 -15.23
N GLY A 557 50.47 -42.51 -14.84
CA GLY A 557 51.84 -42.32 -15.25
C GLY A 557 52.67 -41.93 -14.04
#